data_82f62afeacfb643b02c970d81faf9a7e
#
_entry.id   82f62afeacfb643b02c970d81faf9a7e
#
_cell.length_a   1.000
_cell.length_b   1.000
_cell.length_c   1.000
_cell.angle_alpha   90.00
_cell.angle_beta   90.00
_cell.angle_gamma   90.00
#
_symmetry.space_group_name_H-M   'P 1'
#
loop_
_entity.id
_entity.type
_entity.pdbx_description
1 polymer ?
#
loop_
_entity_poly.entity_id
_entity_poly.type
_entity_poly.pdbx_seq_one_letter_code
_entity_poly.pdbx_strand_id
1 'polypeptide(L)'
;MQIDIRDDDGRPRLTVHVDPANPPTIVKAEDGRGAPVSLSWDRALDDAGYLRQCPVCGCVELYRDVKFPRLTLFVVLLAITAAFLWWQNIYTWPWAVLSLVIVAVADVLLAIYNKPRLVCYLCGAMYRGVPVRRKHPRWDATTAERFTPPPTPPASPRPPQGTPP
;
A
#
# COMPACT_ATOMS: atom_id res chain seq x y z
N MET A 1 -3.93 -7.84 -13.42
CA MET A 1 -3.81 -7.19 -12.10
C MET A 1 -2.51 -7.62 -11.43
N GLN A 2 -1.98 -6.81 -10.52
CA GLN A 2 -0.76 -7.16 -9.77
C GLN A 2 -1.13 -7.42 -8.31
N ILE A 3 -0.61 -8.51 -7.76
CA ILE A 3 -0.79 -8.90 -6.36
C ILE A 3 0.57 -8.87 -5.69
N ASP A 4 0.71 -8.04 -4.67
CA ASP A 4 1.90 -7.98 -3.83
C ASP A 4 1.57 -8.64 -2.49
N ILE A 5 2.13 -9.82 -2.24
CA ILE A 5 1.96 -10.55 -0.97
C ILE A 5 3.10 -10.16 -0.05
N ARG A 6 2.77 -9.84 1.20
CA ARG A 6 3.72 -9.47 2.23
C ARG A 6 3.91 -10.60 3.24
N ASP A 7 5.06 -10.62 3.87
CA ASP A 7 5.34 -11.46 5.01
C ASP A 7 4.81 -10.82 6.30
N ASP A 8 4.78 -11.57 7.39
CA ASP A 8 4.35 -11.10 8.73
C ASP A 8 5.13 -9.85 9.18
N ASP A 9 6.36 -9.69 8.73
CA ASP A 9 7.20 -8.51 8.94
C ASP A 9 6.86 -7.31 8.02
N GLY A 10 5.83 -7.41 7.18
CA GLY A 10 5.41 -6.38 6.23
C GLY A 10 6.34 -6.20 5.02
N ARG A 11 7.35 -7.07 4.85
CA ARG A 11 8.25 -7.06 3.69
C ARG A 11 7.56 -7.68 2.47
N PRO A 12 7.82 -7.18 1.25
CA PRO A 12 7.30 -7.79 0.04
C PRO A 12 7.93 -9.18 -0.12
N ARG A 13 7.10 -10.22 -0.04
CA ARG A 13 7.52 -11.62 -0.21
C ARG A 13 7.39 -12.07 -1.66
N LEU A 14 6.31 -11.65 -2.31
CA LEU A 14 5.95 -12.12 -3.62
C LEU A 14 5.17 -11.05 -4.36
N THR A 15 5.60 -10.75 -5.58
CA THR A 15 4.85 -9.91 -6.52
C THR A 15 4.48 -10.76 -7.72
N VAL A 16 3.21 -10.88 -8.04
CA VAL A 16 2.71 -11.68 -9.16
C VAL A 16 1.79 -10.86 -10.04
N HIS A 17 1.98 -10.98 -11.34
CA HIS A 17 1.05 -10.49 -12.33
C HIS A 17 0.02 -11.58 -12.66
N VAL A 18 -1.24 -11.27 -12.41
CA VAL A 18 -2.37 -12.18 -12.62
C VAL A 18 -3.31 -11.61 -13.66
N ASP A 19 -3.72 -12.43 -14.62
CA ASP A 19 -4.79 -12.08 -15.53
C ASP A 19 -6.14 -12.39 -14.85
N PRO A 20 -7.01 -11.39 -14.62
CA PRO A 20 -8.31 -11.62 -14.02
C PRO A 20 -9.25 -12.49 -14.86
N ALA A 21 -9.00 -12.60 -16.19
CA ALA A 21 -9.80 -13.44 -17.07
C ALA A 21 -9.47 -14.92 -16.92
N ASN A 22 -8.22 -15.25 -16.52
CA ASN A 22 -7.78 -16.62 -16.34
C ASN A 22 -6.90 -16.73 -15.08
N PRO A 23 -7.50 -16.61 -13.89
CA PRO A 23 -6.76 -16.48 -12.65
C PRO A 23 -6.09 -17.80 -12.25
N PRO A 24 -4.76 -17.81 -11.98
CA PRO A 24 -4.06 -18.99 -11.53
C PRO A 24 -4.43 -19.35 -10.08
N THR A 25 -4.60 -20.62 -9.80
CA THR A 25 -4.87 -21.13 -8.45
C THR A 25 -3.62 -21.25 -7.58
N ILE A 26 -2.45 -21.37 -8.18
CA ILE A 26 -1.17 -21.46 -7.48
C ILE A 26 -0.19 -20.50 -8.09
N VAL A 27 0.42 -19.66 -7.27
CA VAL A 27 1.46 -18.72 -7.67
C VAL A 27 2.75 -19.02 -6.91
N LYS A 28 3.87 -18.93 -7.64
CA LYS A 28 5.21 -19.06 -7.07
C LYS A 28 5.96 -17.73 -7.28
N ALA A 29 6.93 -17.47 -6.41
CA ALA A 29 7.85 -16.36 -6.62
C ALA A 29 8.59 -16.53 -7.94
N GLU A 30 8.79 -15.46 -8.70
CA GLU A 30 9.60 -15.49 -9.92
C GLU A 30 11.02 -15.98 -9.64
N ASP A 31 11.54 -15.71 -8.46
CA ASP A 31 12.88 -16.14 -8.01
C ASP A 31 12.96 -17.64 -7.64
N GLY A 32 11.84 -18.37 -7.66
CA GLY A 32 11.78 -19.78 -7.31
C GLY A 32 12.10 -20.12 -5.85
N ARG A 33 12.38 -19.13 -5.01
CA ARG A 33 12.81 -19.30 -3.61
C ARG A 33 11.69 -19.25 -2.59
N GLY A 34 10.49 -18.85 -3.01
CA GLY A 34 9.31 -18.75 -2.13
C GLY A 34 8.46 -20.01 -2.12
N ALA A 35 7.84 -20.32 -0.98
CA ALA A 35 6.81 -21.35 -0.93
C ALA A 35 5.64 -20.98 -1.85
N PRO A 36 5.05 -21.94 -2.58
CA PRO A 36 3.90 -21.66 -3.43
C PRO A 36 2.73 -21.17 -2.57
N VAL A 37 2.05 -20.13 -3.06
CA VAL A 37 0.86 -19.60 -2.40
C VAL A 37 -0.35 -20.02 -3.22
N SER A 38 -1.32 -20.65 -2.55
CA SER A 38 -2.61 -20.98 -3.16
C SER A 38 -3.51 -19.77 -3.13
N LEU A 39 -4.14 -19.47 -4.27
CA LEU A 39 -5.12 -18.40 -4.40
C LEU A 39 -6.50 -19.01 -4.58
N SER A 40 -7.45 -18.62 -3.73
CA SER A 40 -8.85 -19.00 -3.85
C SER A 40 -9.62 -17.88 -4.55
N TRP A 41 -10.10 -18.15 -5.75
CA TRP A 41 -10.86 -17.18 -6.56
C TRP A 41 -12.37 -17.33 -6.39
N ASP A 42 -12.81 -18.36 -5.69
CA ASP A 42 -14.21 -18.58 -5.39
C ASP A 42 -14.76 -17.39 -4.61
N ARG A 43 -15.68 -16.64 -5.21
CA ARG A 43 -16.28 -15.42 -4.65
C ARG A 43 -15.31 -14.22 -4.47
N ALA A 44 -14.04 -14.32 -4.90
CA ALA A 44 -13.07 -13.24 -4.76
C ALA A 44 -13.39 -12.08 -5.70
N LEU A 45 -13.85 -12.37 -6.90
CA LEU A 45 -14.25 -11.38 -7.90
C LEU A 45 -15.76 -11.36 -8.06
N ASP A 46 -16.30 -10.16 -8.29
CA ASP A 46 -17.69 -9.95 -8.71
C ASP A 46 -17.78 -10.05 -10.24
N ASP A 47 -19.00 -10.24 -10.78
CA ASP A 47 -19.27 -10.27 -12.23
C ASP A 47 -18.77 -9.03 -12.97
N ALA A 48 -18.63 -7.91 -12.27
CA ALA A 48 -18.06 -6.67 -12.77
C ALA A 48 -16.53 -6.55 -12.60
N GLY A 49 -15.85 -7.61 -12.15
CA GLY A 49 -14.39 -7.63 -11.95
C GLY A 49 -13.89 -6.90 -10.70
N TYR A 50 -14.79 -6.53 -9.78
CA TYR A 50 -14.39 -5.94 -8.51
C TYR A 50 -13.99 -7.01 -7.49
N LEU A 51 -12.94 -6.73 -6.74
CA LEU A 51 -12.51 -7.61 -5.66
C LEU A 51 -13.45 -7.46 -4.46
N ARG A 52 -14.08 -8.55 -4.04
CA ARG A 52 -14.98 -8.63 -2.87
C ARG A 52 -14.30 -9.26 -1.66
N GLN A 53 -13.41 -10.19 -1.92
CA GLN A 53 -12.75 -11.01 -0.92
C GLN A 53 -11.29 -11.20 -1.30
N CYS A 54 -10.43 -11.29 -0.31
CA CYS A 54 -9.01 -11.52 -0.51
C CYS A 54 -8.77 -12.94 -1.04
N PRO A 55 -8.20 -13.13 -2.25
CA PRO A 55 -7.93 -14.48 -2.78
C PRO A 55 -6.82 -15.23 -2.02
N VAL A 56 -6.00 -14.54 -1.19
CA VAL A 56 -4.90 -15.14 -0.42
C VAL A 56 -5.40 -15.74 0.88
N CYS A 57 -6.24 -15.02 1.64
CA CYS A 57 -6.67 -15.47 2.99
C CYS A 57 -8.18 -15.58 3.14
N GLY A 58 -8.98 -15.25 2.12
CA GLY A 58 -10.44 -15.31 2.19
C GLY A 58 -11.09 -14.17 2.99
N CYS A 59 -10.33 -13.19 3.49
CA CYS A 59 -10.87 -12.08 4.27
C CYS A 59 -11.73 -11.15 3.41
N VAL A 60 -12.88 -10.72 3.95
CA VAL A 60 -13.82 -9.82 3.28
C VAL A 60 -13.45 -8.35 3.51
N GLU A 61 -12.70 -8.08 4.59
CA GLU A 61 -12.33 -6.72 4.96
C GLU A 61 -11.12 -6.25 4.15
N LEU A 62 -11.43 -5.47 3.12
CA LEU A 62 -10.46 -4.83 2.24
C LEU A 62 -10.59 -3.33 2.39
N TYR A 63 -9.48 -2.61 2.51
CA TYR A 63 -9.48 -1.15 2.55
C TYR A 63 -8.75 -0.53 1.36
N ARG A 64 -9.15 0.67 1.05
CA ARG A 64 -8.54 1.48 0.01
C ARG A 64 -7.36 2.26 0.57
N ASP A 65 -6.16 1.94 0.12
CA ASP A 65 -4.95 2.69 0.40
C ASP A 65 -4.67 3.68 -0.73
N VAL A 66 -4.65 4.95 -0.37
CA VAL A 66 -4.24 6.04 -1.26
C VAL A 66 -2.96 6.62 -0.67
N LYS A 67 -1.83 6.26 -1.25
CA LYS A 67 -0.58 6.88 -0.82
C LYS A 67 -0.55 8.33 -1.29
N PHE A 68 -0.82 9.24 -0.37
CA PHE A 68 -0.42 10.62 -0.55
C PHE A 68 1.10 10.70 -0.32
N PRO A 69 1.90 11.03 -1.33
CA PRO A 69 3.31 11.26 -1.11
C PRO A 69 3.44 12.46 -0.17
N ARG A 70 4.04 12.25 1.00
CA ARG A 70 4.27 13.32 1.98
C ARG A 70 5.11 14.47 1.40
N LEU A 71 5.92 14.15 0.39
CA LEU A 71 6.71 15.11 -0.37
C LEU A 71 5.85 16.13 -1.11
N THR A 72 4.69 15.73 -1.66
CA THR A 72 3.80 16.64 -2.39
C THR A 72 3.33 17.80 -1.52
N LEU A 73 2.96 17.53 -0.25
CA LEU A 73 2.55 18.58 0.67
C LEU A 73 3.70 19.59 0.92
N PHE A 74 4.90 19.07 1.10
CA PHE A 74 6.08 19.89 1.35
C PHE A 74 6.44 20.75 0.12
N VAL A 75 6.40 20.19 -1.09
CA VAL A 75 6.65 20.91 -2.34
C VAL A 75 5.61 22.00 -2.58
N VAL A 76 4.33 21.71 -2.33
CA VAL A 76 3.25 22.71 -2.44
C VAL A 76 3.47 23.86 -1.44
N LEU A 77 3.83 23.55 -0.19
CA LEU A 77 4.13 24.55 0.82
C LEU A 77 5.31 25.46 0.40
N LEU A 78 6.39 24.86 -0.10
CA LEU A 78 7.53 25.61 -0.63
C LEU A 78 7.15 26.48 -1.82
N ALA A 79 6.30 26.00 -2.72
CA ALA A 79 5.83 26.77 -3.87
C ALA A 79 5.02 27.99 -3.43
N ILE A 80 4.12 27.84 -2.45
CA ILE A 80 3.34 28.95 -1.89
C ILE A 80 4.26 29.96 -1.21
N THR A 81 5.22 29.50 -0.42
CA THR A 81 6.17 30.37 0.28
C THR A 81 7.02 31.16 -0.70
N ALA A 82 7.53 30.52 -1.76
CA ALA A 82 8.31 31.18 -2.79
C ALA A 82 7.50 32.22 -3.57
N ALA A 83 6.22 31.90 -3.90
CA ALA A 83 5.31 32.82 -4.54
C ALA A 83 5.04 34.05 -3.66
N PHE A 84 4.89 33.86 -2.35
CA PHE A 84 4.70 34.95 -1.39
C PHE A 84 5.94 35.84 -1.28
N LEU A 85 7.14 35.24 -1.20
CA LEU A 85 8.40 36.01 -1.18
C LEU A 85 8.64 36.82 -2.49
N TRP A 86 8.21 36.23 -3.62
CA TRP A 86 8.25 36.94 -4.89
C TRP A 86 7.28 38.14 -4.91
N TRP A 87 6.07 37.96 -4.38
CA TRP A 87 5.09 39.07 -4.24
C TRP A 87 5.64 40.21 -3.40
N GLN A 88 6.41 39.93 -2.34
CA GLN A 88 7.05 40.93 -1.47
C GLN A 88 8.29 41.58 -2.11
N ASN A 89 8.59 41.28 -3.37
CA ASN A 89 9.75 41.77 -4.11
C ASN A 89 11.12 41.45 -3.45
N ILE A 90 11.15 40.48 -2.57
CA ILE A 90 12.35 39.99 -1.87
C ILE A 90 13.15 39.05 -2.78
N TYR A 91 12.48 38.39 -3.73
CA TYR A 91 13.09 37.42 -4.64
C TYR A 91 13.06 37.96 -6.07
N THR A 92 14.23 38.26 -6.61
CA THR A 92 14.38 38.88 -7.94
C THR A 92 14.54 37.86 -9.08
N TRP A 93 14.57 36.53 -8.79
CA TRP A 93 14.84 35.51 -9.81
C TRP A 93 13.56 34.77 -10.23
N PRO A 94 12.87 35.21 -11.26
CA PRO A 94 11.56 34.64 -11.65
C PRO A 94 11.64 33.19 -12.10
N TRP A 95 12.77 32.74 -12.62
CA TRP A 95 12.96 31.36 -13.07
C TRP A 95 12.95 30.35 -11.92
N ALA A 96 13.42 30.70 -10.74
CA ALA A 96 13.39 29.84 -9.57
C ALA A 96 11.94 29.59 -9.09
N VAL A 97 11.12 30.63 -9.09
CA VAL A 97 9.69 30.50 -8.75
C VAL A 97 8.94 29.68 -9.80
N LEU A 98 9.22 29.94 -11.08
CA LEU A 98 8.59 29.20 -12.17
C LEU A 98 8.91 27.69 -12.09
N SER A 99 10.19 27.33 -11.85
CA SER A 99 10.58 25.91 -11.70
C SER A 99 9.88 25.24 -10.53
N LEU A 100 9.74 25.93 -9.40
CA LEU A 100 9.06 25.42 -8.21
C LEU A 100 7.56 25.19 -8.47
N VAL A 101 6.92 26.10 -9.19
CA VAL A 101 5.51 25.97 -9.60
C VAL A 101 5.33 24.78 -10.54
N ILE A 102 6.22 24.59 -11.51
CA ILE A 102 6.16 23.46 -12.44
C ILE A 102 6.28 22.12 -11.67
N VAL A 103 7.21 22.03 -10.73
CA VAL A 103 7.38 20.84 -9.89
C VAL A 103 6.13 20.58 -9.05
N ALA A 104 5.57 21.61 -8.43
CA ALA A 104 4.34 21.49 -7.64
C ALA A 104 3.16 20.99 -8.49
N VAL A 105 2.99 21.53 -9.70
CA VAL A 105 1.94 21.10 -10.63
C VAL A 105 2.16 19.66 -11.05
N ALA A 106 3.40 19.27 -11.38
CA ALA A 106 3.74 17.89 -11.73
C ALA A 106 3.43 16.91 -10.59
N ASP A 107 3.77 17.27 -9.35
CA ASP A 107 3.46 16.45 -8.16
C ASP A 107 1.95 16.29 -7.94
N VAL A 108 1.18 17.36 -8.09
CA VAL A 108 -0.29 17.30 -7.97
C VAL A 108 -0.87 16.42 -9.07
N LEU A 109 -0.40 16.54 -10.31
CA LEU A 109 -0.82 15.65 -11.40
C LEU A 109 -0.50 14.20 -11.09
N LEU A 110 0.72 13.88 -10.64
CA LEU A 110 1.09 12.53 -10.24
C LEU A 110 0.22 12.00 -9.09
N ALA A 111 -0.15 12.84 -8.13
CA ALA A 111 -1.06 12.46 -7.04
C ALA A 111 -2.47 12.13 -7.54
N ILE A 112 -2.98 12.88 -8.53
CA ILE A 112 -4.29 12.64 -9.14
C ILE A 112 -4.28 11.36 -9.98
N TYR A 113 -3.20 11.10 -10.72
CA TYR A 113 -3.06 9.90 -11.56
C TYR A 113 -2.72 8.63 -10.78
N ASN A 114 -2.30 8.74 -9.51
CA ASN A 114 -2.05 7.58 -8.66
C ASN A 114 -3.35 6.80 -8.41
N LYS A 115 -3.45 5.63 -9.03
CA LYS A 115 -4.60 4.74 -8.83
C LYS A 115 -4.63 4.22 -7.41
N PRO A 116 -5.80 4.22 -6.74
CA PRO A 116 -5.97 3.63 -5.43
C PRO A 116 -5.66 2.13 -5.49
N ARG A 117 -5.13 1.60 -4.40
CA ARG A 117 -4.85 0.17 -4.22
C ARG A 117 -5.81 -0.39 -3.19
N LEU A 118 -6.11 -1.69 -3.30
CA LEU A 118 -6.81 -2.42 -2.25
C LEU A 118 -5.78 -3.18 -1.39
N VAL A 119 -5.99 -3.17 -0.10
CA VAL A 119 -5.15 -3.87 0.87
C VAL A 119 -6.04 -4.69 1.79
N CYS A 120 -5.64 -5.91 2.08
CA CYS A 120 -6.34 -6.77 3.02
C CYS A 120 -5.91 -6.46 4.46
N TYR A 121 -6.86 -6.34 5.39
CA TYR A 121 -6.55 -6.12 6.81
C TYR A 121 -5.86 -7.31 7.47
N LEU A 122 -6.18 -8.54 7.06
CA LEU A 122 -5.67 -9.75 7.71
C LEU A 122 -4.24 -10.12 7.24
N CYS A 123 -4.03 -10.24 5.93
CA CYS A 123 -2.75 -10.72 5.38
C CYS A 123 -1.87 -9.62 4.78
N GLY A 124 -2.33 -8.36 4.77
CA GLY A 124 -1.56 -7.25 4.23
C GLY A 124 -1.32 -7.31 2.71
N ALA A 125 -1.91 -8.26 1.99
CA ALA A 125 -1.77 -8.39 0.55
C ALA A 125 -2.33 -7.16 -0.16
N MET A 126 -1.57 -6.63 -1.13
CA MET A 126 -1.92 -5.44 -1.89
C MET A 126 -2.27 -5.78 -3.33
N TYR A 127 -3.38 -5.21 -3.79
CA TYR A 127 -3.93 -5.41 -5.13
C TYR A 127 -3.84 -4.11 -5.93
N ARG A 128 -3.10 -4.15 -7.05
CA ARG A 128 -2.97 -3.03 -7.98
C ARG A 128 -3.61 -3.35 -9.32
N GLY A 129 -4.18 -2.33 -9.97
CA GLY A 129 -4.79 -2.51 -11.29
C GLY A 129 -6.15 -3.23 -11.25
N VAL A 130 -6.76 -3.30 -10.07
CA VAL A 130 -8.14 -3.77 -9.89
C VAL A 130 -9.06 -2.55 -9.80
N PRO A 131 -10.24 -2.59 -10.42
CA PRO A 131 -11.24 -1.54 -10.24
C PRO A 131 -11.65 -1.50 -8.77
N VAL A 132 -11.54 -0.31 -8.16
CA VAL A 132 -11.86 -0.11 -6.74
C VAL A 132 -13.27 0.43 -6.62
N ARG A 133 -14.16 -0.28 -5.95
CA ARG A 133 -15.51 0.22 -5.64
C ARG A 133 -15.43 1.38 -4.66
N ARG A 134 -16.32 2.36 -4.82
CA ARG A 134 -16.50 3.45 -3.82
C ARG A 134 -16.91 2.93 -2.43
N LYS A 135 -17.47 1.72 -2.35
CA LYS A 135 -17.86 1.05 -1.10
C LYS A 135 -16.70 0.57 -0.24
N HIS A 136 -15.51 0.37 -0.82
CA HIS A 136 -14.36 -0.01 0.02
C HIS A 136 -13.99 1.15 0.96
N PRO A 137 -14.04 0.92 2.27
CA PRO A 137 -13.73 1.95 3.26
C PRO A 137 -12.27 2.40 3.10
N ARG A 138 -11.96 3.56 3.61
CA ARG A 138 -10.57 3.95 3.86
C ARG A 138 -10.06 3.15 5.05
N TRP A 139 -8.76 3.10 5.21
CA TRP A 139 -8.15 2.49 6.39
C TRP A 139 -8.76 3.08 7.68
N ASP A 140 -9.18 2.19 8.57
CA ASP A 140 -9.77 2.52 9.85
C ASP A 140 -9.04 1.78 10.98
N ALA A 141 -8.62 2.53 12.00
CA ALA A 141 -7.85 2.00 13.12
C ALA A 141 -8.65 0.96 13.93
N THR A 142 -9.93 1.20 14.15
CA THR A 142 -10.78 0.31 14.93
C THR A 142 -10.98 -1.05 14.25
N THR A 143 -11.06 -1.05 12.94
CA THR A 143 -11.12 -2.27 12.14
C THR A 143 -9.76 -2.97 12.14
N ALA A 144 -8.65 -2.22 12.02
CA ALA A 144 -7.31 -2.77 12.02
C ALA A 144 -6.96 -3.51 13.33
N GLU A 145 -7.40 -2.98 14.48
CA GLU A 145 -7.19 -3.58 15.79
C GLU A 145 -7.79 -4.99 15.90
N ARG A 146 -8.89 -5.28 15.21
CA ARG A 146 -9.53 -6.61 15.21
C ARG A 146 -8.67 -7.67 14.53
N PHE A 147 -7.80 -7.26 13.60
CA PHE A 147 -6.93 -8.13 12.83
C PHE A 147 -5.48 -8.11 13.30
N THR A 148 -5.14 -7.19 14.20
CA THR A 148 -3.80 -7.15 14.82
C THR A 148 -3.74 -8.20 15.91
N PRO A 149 -2.83 -9.20 15.84
CA PRO A 149 -2.65 -10.14 16.94
C PRO A 149 -2.29 -9.37 18.22
N PRO A 150 -2.79 -9.80 19.38
CA PRO A 150 -2.43 -9.17 20.64
C PRO A 150 -0.90 -9.16 20.78
N PRO A 151 -0.32 -8.08 21.33
CA PRO A 151 1.13 -7.97 21.50
C PRO A 151 1.62 -9.22 22.23
N THR A 152 2.55 -9.93 21.61
CA THR A 152 3.17 -11.11 22.20
C THR A 152 3.75 -10.69 23.55
N PRO A 153 3.35 -11.31 24.68
CA PRO A 153 3.92 -10.96 25.97
C PRO A 153 5.43 -11.09 25.87
N PRO A 154 6.20 -10.18 26.50
CA PRO A 154 7.64 -10.23 26.47
C PRO A 154 8.11 -11.64 26.86
N ALA A 155 8.94 -12.24 26.00
CA ALA A 155 9.45 -13.59 26.23
C ALA A 155 9.96 -13.67 27.65
N SER A 156 9.39 -14.59 28.45
CA SER A 156 9.84 -14.83 29.82
C SER A 156 11.34 -15.06 29.79
N PRO A 157 12.11 -14.46 30.73
CA PRO A 157 13.55 -14.63 30.77
C PRO A 157 13.87 -16.13 30.74
N ARG A 158 14.67 -16.52 29.75
CA ARG A 158 15.11 -17.92 29.62
C ARG A 158 15.83 -18.29 30.92
N PRO A 159 15.42 -19.37 31.59
CA PRO A 159 16.13 -19.79 32.82
C PRO A 159 17.61 -19.97 32.51
N PRO A 160 18.50 -19.60 33.44
CA PRO A 160 19.95 -19.74 33.26
C PRO A 160 20.26 -21.20 32.92
N GLN A 161 20.85 -21.42 31.75
CA GLN A 161 21.33 -22.74 31.36
C GLN A 161 22.46 -23.08 32.36
N GLY A 162 22.16 -24.08 33.18
CA GLY A 162 23.14 -24.60 34.14
C GLY A 162 24.39 -25.00 33.40
N THR A 163 25.53 -24.47 33.87
CA THR A 163 26.88 -24.88 33.48
C THR A 163 27.02 -26.36 33.80
N PRO A 164 27.37 -27.23 32.87
CA PRO A 164 27.67 -28.64 33.19
C PRO A 164 28.94 -28.73 34.02
N PRO A 165 29.04 -29.67 34.92
CA PRO A 165 30.18 -29.89 35.81
C PRO A 165 31.47 -30.24 35.06
#